data_41764f328d8c97752c129d9ca43e3755
#
_entry.id   41764f328d8c97752c129d9ca43e3755
#
_cell.length_a   1.000
_cell.length_b   1.000
_cell.length_c   1.000
_cell.angle_alpha   90.00
_cell.angle_beta   90.00
_cell.angle_gamma   90.00
#
_symmetry.space_group_name_H-M   'P 1'
#
loop_
_entity.id
_entity.type
_entity.pdbx_description
1 polymer ?
#
loop_
_entity_poly.entity_id
_entity_poly.type
_entity_poly.pdbx_seq_one_letter_code
_entity_poly.pdbx_strand_id
1 'polypeptide(L)'
;MKRAVIIGATSGIGREVAKQLLLQGWHLGIAGRRLPSLEALQSSAPDRVEVAALDVTQPDAAPKLSNLIRRVGGMDLFLLSSGIGYQNIGLNPDIELETTRTNVEGFTRMVDTAFNYFREHGGGQLAVISSVAGTKGLGVAPAYSATKRFQNTYIDALEQLACMQKLNICFTDIRPGFVSTDLLNDGKRYPLLMQPEKVARQIVRALHHRKRVAVIDWRYAVIVFFWRMIPRWIWKQLPIRTGKTM
;
A
#
# COMPACT_ATOMS: atom_id res chain seq x y z
N MET A 1 -16.21 -16.87 -8.37
CA MET A 1 -15.77 -15.60 -9.00
C MET A 1 -14.90 -14.88 -7.98
N LYS A 2 -13.69 -14.40 -8.35
CA LYS A 2 -12.78 -13.71 -7.42
C LYS A 2 -12.98 -12.20 -7.50
N ARG A 3 -13.10 -11.54 -6.35
CA ARG A 3 -13.38 -10.10 -6.23
C ARG A 3 -12.27 -9.42 -5.45
N ALA A 4 -11.70 -8.35 -6.00
CA ALA A 4 -10.69 -7.56 -5.30
C ALA A 4 -11.14 -6.09 -5.19
N VAL A 5 -10.87 -5.48 -4.04
CA VAL A 5 -11.05 -4.05 -3.85
C VAL A 5 -9.68 -3.40 -3.64
N ILE A 6 -9.37 -2.39 -4.47
CA ILE A 6 -8.05 -1.74 -4.51
C ILE A 6 -8.23 -0.24 -4.27
N ILE A 7 -7.69 0.24 -3.16
CA ILE A 7 -7.68 1.67 -2.83
C ILE A 7 -6.32 2.26 -3.23
N GLY A 8 -6.35 3.35 -4.02
CA GLY A 8 -5.13 3.95 -4.61
C GLY A 8 -4.82 3.39 -6.01
N ALA A 9 -5.86 3.10 -6.81
CA ALA A 9 -5.74 2.52 -8.15
C ALA A 9 -5.67 3.56 -9.29
N THR A 10 -5.55 4.86 -8.99
CA THR A 10 -5.52 5.91 -10.03
C THR A 10 -4.20 5.98 -10.79
N SER A 11 -3.09 5.53 -10.20
CA SER A 11 -1.76 5.52 -10.82
C SER A 11 -0.82 4.52 -10.15
N GLY A 12 0.41 4.43 -10.63
CA GLY A 12 1.51 3.69 -10.01
C GLY A 12 1.20 2.22 -9.75
N ILE A 13 1.65 1.72 -8.60
CA ILE A 13 1.57 0.30 -8.26
C ILE A 13 0.12 -0.21 -8.21
N GLY A 14 -0.79 0.53 -7.57
CA GLY A 14 -2.18 0.11 -7.41
C GLY A 14 -2.90 -0.08 -8.75
N ARG A 15 -2.66 0.84 -9.71
CA ARG A 15 -3.20 0.75 -11.06
C ARG A 15 -2.65 -0.46 -11.82
N GLU A 16 -1.35 -0.71 -11.72
CA GLU A 16 -0.72 -1.84 -12.42
C GLU A 16 -1.13 -3.19 -11.81
N VAL A 17 -1.33 -3.27 -10.49
CA VAL A 17 -1.91 -4.47 -9.84
C VAL A 17 -3.36 -4.68 -10.31
N ALA A 18 -4.17 -3.61 -10.38
CA ALA A 18 -5.54 -3.70 -10.89
C ALA A 18 -5.57 -4.28 -12.30
N LYS A 19 -4.74 -3.78 -13.22
CA LYS A 19 -4.61 -4.33 -14.58
C LYS A 19 -4.24 -5.81 -14.59
N GLN A 20 -3.27 -6.23 -13.78
CA GLN A 20 -2.84 -7.63 -13.71
C GLN A 20 -3.95 -8.55 -13.19
N LEU A 21 -4.69 -8.15 -12.16
CA LEU A 21 -5.81 -8.93 -11.63
C LEU A 21 -6.97 -8.99 -12.65
N LEU A 22 -7.24 -7.88 -13.36
CA LEU A 22 -8.26 -7.84 -14.40
C LEU A 22 -7.96 -8.82 -15.55
N LEU A 23 -6.68 -8.90 -15.98
CA LEU A 23 -6.23 -9.88 -16.98
C LEU A 23 -6.40 -11.33 -16.51
N GLN A 24 -6.40 -11.57 -15.20
CA GLN A 24 -6.62 -12.90 -14.60
C GLN A 24 -8.11 -13.20 -14.33
N GLY A 25 -9.02 -12.37 -14.83
CA GLY A 25 -10.46 -12.61 -14.73
C GLY A 25 -11.09 -12.19 -13.39
N TRP A 26 -10.42 -11.38 -12.58
CA TRP A 26 -10.99 -10.85 -11.35
C TRP A 26 -12.04 -9.77 -11.63
N HIS A 27 -13.05 -9.68 -10.76
CA HIS A 27 -13.93 -8.52 -10.65
C HIS A 27 -13.32 -7.53 -9.68
N LEU A 28 -13.31 -6.25 -10.03
CA LEU A 28 -12.58 -5.21 -9.30
C LEU A 28 -13.49 -4.10 -8.81
N GLY A 29 -13.33 -3.72 -7.54
CA GLY A 29 -13.69 -2.41 -7.04
C GLY A 29 -12.43 -1.56 -6.95
N ILE A 30 -12.34 -0.48 -7.70
CA ILE A 30 -11.17 0.40 -7.68
C ILE A 30 -11.53 1.78 -7.19
N ALA A 31 -10.70 2.34 -6.32
CA ALA A 31 -10.97 3.65 -5.75
C ALA A 31 -9.71 4.54 -5.65
N GLY A 32 -9.95 5.84 -5.64
CA GLY A 32 -8.95 6.87 -5.46
C GLY A 32 -9.51 8.25 -5.76
N ARG A 33 -8.69 9.31 -5.64
CA ARG A 33 -9.14 10.70 -5.74
C ARG A 33 -9.46 11.14 -7.18
N ARG A 34 -8.76 10.59 -8.17
CA ARG A 34 -8.87 11.01 -9.60
C ARG A 34 -9.81 10.08 -10.35
N LEU A 35 -11.11 10.40 -10.35
CA LEU A 35 -12.14 9.58 -10.97
C LEU A 35 -11.87 9.30 -12.48
N PRO A 36 -11.48 10.28 -13.32
CA PRO A 36 -11.22 10.00 -14.74
C PRO A 36 -10.17 8.89 -14.99
N SER A 37 -9.15 8.79 -14.09
CA SER A 37 -8.14 7.73 -14.21
C SER A 37 -8.69 6.34 -13.89
N LEU A 38 -9.73 6.24 -13.05
CA LEU A 38 -10.41 4.99 -12.71
C LEU A 38 -11.38 4.59 -13.82
N GLU A 39 -12.13 5.55 -14.35
CA GLU A 39 -13.08 5.37 -15.48
C GLU A 39 -12.36 4.88 -16.74
N ALA A 40 -11.14 5.37 -17.00
CA ALA A 40 -10.31 4.88 -18.10
C ALA A 40 -9.97 3.37 -17.95
N LEU A 41 -9.81 2.85 -16.73
CA LEU A 41 -9.63 1.43 -16.50
C LEU A 41 -10.97 0.67 -16.57
N GLN A 42 -12.04 1.24 -16.05
CA GLN A 42 -13.40 0.69 -16.13
C GLN A 42 -13.82 0.50 -17.59
N SER A 43 -13.57 1.49 -18.45
CA SER A 43 -13.92 1.44 -19.88
C SER A 43 -13.30 0.25 -20.61
N SER A 44 -12.19 -0.30 -20.12
CA SER A 44 -11.57 -1.49 -20.71
C SER A 44 -12.28 -2.81 -20.33
N ALA A 45 -13.12 -2.80 -19.27
CA ALA A 45 -13.88 -3.96 -18.81
C ALA A 45 -15.08 -3.50 -17.94
N PRO A 46 -16.10 -2.87 -18.54
CA PRO A 46 -17.19 -2.21 -17.81
C PRO A 46 -17.98 -3.20 -16.93
N ASP A 47 -18.15 -4.44 -17.37
CA ASP A 47 -18.90 -5.46 -16.62
C ASP A 47 -18.13 -6.04 -15.42
N ARG A 48 -16.85 -5.73 -15.28
CA ARG A 48 -15.97 -6.30 -14.25
C ARG A 48 -15.30 -5.28 -13.35
N VAL A 49 -15.49 -3.99 -13.59
CA VAL A 49 -14.83 -2.93 -12.83
C VAL A 49 -15.84 -1.92 -12.32
N GLU A 50 -15.92 -1.81 -11.01
CA GLU A 50 -16.64 -0.77 -10.30
C GLU A 50 -15.68 0.32 -9.82
N VAL A 51 -16.06 1.59 -9.90
CA VAL A 51 -15.20 2.72 -9.54
C VAL A 51 -15.82 3.57 -8.43
N ALA A 52 -14.97 4.15 -7.56
CA ALA A 52 -15.41 5.12 -6.56
C ALA A 52 -14.39 6.25 -6.40
N ALA A 53 -14.86 7.49 -6.41
CA ALA A 53 -14.06 8.64 -5.98
C ALA A 53 -13.94 8.61 -4.44
N LEU A 54 -12.74 8.29 -3.93
CA LEU A 54 -12.48 8.11 -2.51
C LEU A 54 -11.16 8.77 -2.13
N ASP A 55 -11.22 9.64 -1.12
CA ASP A 55 -10.06 10.15 -0.41
C ASP A 55 -10.03 9.53 0.99
N VAL A 56 -8.97 8.78 1.30
CA VAL A 56 -8.83 8.05 2.57
C VAL A 56 -8.80 8.97 3.79
N THR A 57 -8.47 10.25 3.61
CA THR A 57 -8.40 11.25 4.69
C THR A 57 -9.77 11.78 5.10
N GLN A 58 -10.80 11.59 4.26
CA GLN A 58 -12.14 12.13 4.51
C GLN A 58 -12.97 11.21 5.42
N PRO A 59 -13.85 11.77 6.25
CA PRO A 59 -14.70 10.97 7.15
C PRO A 59 -15.63 9.99 6.43
N ASP A 60 -16.05 10.32 5.19
CA ASP A 60 -16.94 9.49 4.37
C ASP A 60 -16.23 8.34 3.62
N ALA A 61 -14.91 8.20 3.79
CA ALA A 61 -14.14 7.17 3.09
C ALA A 61 -14.58 5.74 3.46
N ALA A 62 -14.89 5.47 4.73
CA ALA A 62 -15.34 4.15 5.16
C ALA A 62 -16.73 3.77 4.58
N PRO A 63 -17.76 4.61 4.65
CA PRO A 63 -19.02 4.38 3.94
C PRO A 63 -18.87 4.19 2.42
N LYS A 64 -17.99 4.96 1.77
CA LYS A 64 -17.69 4.81 0.33
C LYS A 64 -17.05 3.47 0.02
N LEU A 65 -16.12 3.01 0.86
CA LEU A 65 -15.51 1.67 0.72
C LEU A 65 -16.58 0.57 0.86
N SER A 66 -17.41 0.63 1.88
CA SER A 66 -18.49 -0.35 2.10
C SER A 66 -19.48 -0.39 0.93
N ASN A 67 -19.83 0.76 0.37
CA ASN A 67 -20.67 0.85 -0.82
C ASN A 67 -20.00 0.23 -2.06
N LEU A 68 -18.70 0.48 -2.26
CA LEU A 68 -17.94 -0.10 -3.37
C LEU A 68 -17.90 -1.63 -3.26
N ILE A 69 -17.63 -2.18 -2.07
CA ILE A 69 -17.66 -3.64 -1.81
C ILE A 69 -19.02 -4.24 -2.19
N ARG A 70 -20.11 -3.56 -1.80
CA ARG A 70 -21.48 -4.01 -2.14
C ARG A 70 -21.73 -4.02 -3.65
N ARG A 71 -21.30 -2.99 -4.39
CA ARG A 71 -21.47 -2.90 -5.85
C ARG A 71 -20.69 -3.98 -6.60
N VAL A 72 -19.51 -4.34 -6.13
CA VAL A 72 -18.70 -5.44 -6.67
C VAL A 72 -19.33 -6.82 -6.35
N GLY A 73 -20.28 -6.88 -5.43
CA GLY A 73 -20.94 -8.09 -4.96
C GLY A 73 -20.13 -8.86 -3.91
N GLY A 74 -19.21 -8.19 -3.20
CA GLY A 74 -18.39 -8.75 -2.13
C GLY A 74 -16.89 -8.51 -2.34
N MET A 75 -16.06 -9.07 -1.44
CA MET A 75 -14.61 -8.88 -1.48
C MET A 75 -13.87 -10.12 -0.95
N ASP A 76 -12.99 -10.70 -1.76
CA ASP A 76 -12.09 -11.79 -1.38
C ASP A 76 -10.68 -11.27 -1.08
N LEU A 77 -10.29 -10.15 -1.72
CA LEU A 77 -9.00 -9.48 -1.57
C LEU A 77 -9.20 -7.98 -1.39
N PHE A 78 -8.66 -7.44 -0.31
CA PHE A 78 -8.47 -6.00 -0.13
C PHE A 78 -7.01 -5.63 -0.36
N LEU A 79 -6.74 -4.61 -1.18
CA LEU A 79 -5.40 -4.05 -1.37
C LEU A 79 -5.41 -2.54 -1.10
N LEU A 80 -4.71 -2.11 -0.06
CA LEU A 80 -4.46 -0.70 0.19
C LEU A 80 -3.13 -0.28 -0.42
N SER A 81 -3.20 0.49 -1.50
CA SER A 81 -2.07 1.08 -2.23
C SER A 81 -1.95 2.59 -2.05
N SER A 82 -2.95 3.24 -1.45
CA SER A 82 -2.88 4.67 -1.18
C SER A 82 -1.83 4.98 -0.13
N GLY A 83 -1.07 6.04 -0.41
CA GLY A 83 -0.06 6.56 0.48
C GLY A 83 0.72 7.66 -0.20
N ILE A 84 1.28 8.53 0.59
CA ILE A 84 2.15 9.62 0.14
C ILE A 84 3.47 9.58 0.89
N GLY A 85 4.49 10.24 0.36
CA GLY A 85 5.77 10.35 1.03
C GLY A 85 6.65 11.38 0.35
N TYR A 86 7.24 12.23 1.17
CA TYR A 86 8.10 13.31 0.74
C TYR A 86 9.44 13.24 1.48
N GLN A 87 10.49 13.70 0.83
CA GLN A 87 11.70 14.10 1.54
C GLN A 87 11.44 15.47 2.19
N ASN A 88 11.74 15.58 3.49
CA ASN A 88 11.46 16.80 4.25
C ASN A 88 12.60 17.10 5.23
N ILE A 89 13.78 17.37 4.71
CA ILE A 89 14.98 17.70 5.50
C ILE A 89 14.78 19.00 6.30
N GLY A 90 14.00 19.95 5.75
CA GLY A 90 13.66 21.21 6.41
C GLY A 90 12.59 21.07 7.51
N LEU A 91 12.08 19.86 7.72
CA LEU A 91 11.08 19.51 8.74
C LEU A 91 9.84 20.44 8.71
N ASN A 92 9.32 20.73 7.49
CA ASN A 92 8.09 21.48 7.34
C ASN A 92 6.91 20.69 7.97
N PRO A 93 6.21 21.26 8.97
CA PRO A 93 5.14 20.57 9.71
C PRO A 93 3.98 20.13 8.81
N ASP A 94 3.62 20.92 7.79
CA ASP A 94 2.48 20.61 6.91
C ASP A 94 2.72 19.32 6.12
N ILE A 95 3.95 19.12 5.62
CA ILE A 95 4.35 17.88 4.93
C ILE A 95 4.28 16.68 5.87
N GLU A 96 4.78 16.82 7.10
CA GLU A 96 4.76 15.75 8.10
C GLU A 96 3.31 15.39 8.49
N LEU A 97 2.46 16.39 8.72
CA LEU A 97 1.05 16.19 9.08
C LEU A 97 0.24 15.61 7.92
N GLU A 98 0.43 16.09 6.68
CA GLU A 98 -0.24 15.53 5.50
C GLU A 98 0.12 14.05 5.31
N THR A 99 1.43 13.73 5.46
CA THR A 99 1.91 12.36 5.39
C THR A 99 1.27 11.49 6.47
N THR A 100 1.16 11.99 7.68
CA THR A 100 0.55 11.27 8.81
C THR A 100 -0.96 11.07 8.61
N ARG A 101 -1.70 12.10 8.20
CA ARG A 101 -3.14 11.99 7.92
C ARG A 101 -3.43 10.91 6.88
N THR A 102 -2.65 10.87 5.79
CA THR A 102 -2.86 9.90 4.72
C THR A 102 -2.41 8.49 5.13
N ASN A 103 -1.18 8.36 5.64
CA ASN A 103 -0.53 7.07 5.84
C ASN A 103 -0.84 6.41 7.19
N VAL A 104 -1.39 7.15 8.16
CA VAL A 104 -1.80 6.62 9.47
C VAL A 104 -3.31 6.67 9.60
N GLU A 105 -3.91 7.85 9.66
CA GLU A 105 -5.36 7.97 9.86
C GLU A 105 -6.16 7.36 8.71
N GLY A 106 -5.86 7.78 7.46
CA GLY A 106 -6.51 7.23 6.27
C GLY A 106 -6.26 5.73 6.09
N PHE A 107 -5.05 5.28 6.37
CA PHE A 107 -4.70 3.86 6.38
C PHE A 107 -5.53 3.08 7.39
N THR A 108 -5.57 3.50 8.66
CA THR A 108 -6.32 2.84 9.73
C THR A 108 -7.80 2.72 9.36
N ARG A 109 -8.42 3.84 8.93
CA ARG A 109 -9.82 3.87 8.49
C ARG A 109 -10.14 2.81 7.43
N MET A 110 -9.29 2.68 6.41
CA MET A 110 -9.52 1.73 5.31
C MET A 110 -9.28 0.27 5.74
N VAL A 111 -8.21 0.04 6.48
CA VAL A 111 -7.83 -1.30 6.93
C VAL A 111 -8.84 -1.85 7.93
N ASP A 112 -9.31 -1.04 8.88
CA ASP A 112 -10.32 -1.45 9.86
C ASP A 112 -11.67 -1.76 9.21
N THR A 113 -12.07 -0.94 8.21
CA THR A 113 -13.28 -1.22 7.43
C THR A 113 -13.16 -2.56 6.70
N ALA A 114 -12.03 -2.85 6.07
CA ALA A 114 -11.81 -4.12 5.39
C ALA A 114 -11.70 -5.32 6.35
N PHE A 115 -11.03 -5.14 7.50
CA PHE A 115 -10.93 -6.17 8.54
C PHE A 115 -12.31 -6.54 9.09
N ASN A 116 -13.14 -5.55 9.43
CA ASN A 116 -14.50 -5.77 9.93
C ASN A 116 -15.37 -6.47 8.87
N TYR A 117 -15.27 -6.06 7.61
CA TYR A 117 -15.94 -6.77 6.53
C TYR A 117 -15.56 -8.26 6.49
N PHE A 118 -14.26 -8.59 6.51
CA PHE A 118 -13.80 -9.98 6.49
C PHE A 118 -14.23 -10.76 7.74
N ARG A 119 -14.26 -10.11 8.91
CA ARG A 119 -14.75 -10.71 10.16
C ARG A 119 -16.21 -11.16 10.03
N GLU A 120 -17.04 -10.36 9.37
CA GLU A 120 -18.49 -10.60 9.21
C GLU A 120 -18.82 -11.53 8.04
N HIS A 121 -17.90 -11.69 7.08
CA HIS A 121 -18.17 -12.43 5.83
C HIS A 121 -17.28 -13.68 5.66
N GLY A 122 -16.80 -14.26 6.74
CA GLY A 122 -16.11 -15.57 6.72
C GLY A 122 -14.62 -15.50 6.32
N GLY A 123 -14.05 -14.32 6.23
CA GLY A 123 -12.61 -14.13 5.98
C GLY A 123 -12.26 -13.60 4.59
N GLY A 124 -10.97 -13.60 4.29
CA GLY A 124 -10.43 -13.09 3.03
C GLY A 124 -8.95 -12.75 3.12
N GLN A 125 -8.43 -11.99 2.18
CA GLN A 125 -7.04 -11.54 2.17
C GLN A 125 -6.95 -10.02 2.28
N LEU A 126 -6.26 -9.54 3.33
CA LEU A 126 -5.97 -8.14 3.57
C LEU A 126 -4.51 -7.85 3.22
N ALA A 127 -4.29 -7.05 2.19
CA ALA A 127 -2.97 -6.70 1.70
C ALA A 127 -2.74 -5.18 1.76
N VAL A 128 -1.53 -4.78 2.16
CA VAL A 128 -1.15 -3.37 2.18
C VAL A 128 0.20 -3.16 1.50
N ILE A 129 0.35 -2.02 0.83
CA ILE A 129 1.63 -1.58 0.30
C ILE A 129 2.28 -0.63 1.30
N SER A 130 3.13 -1.21 2.17
CA SER A 130 3.95 -0.45 3.08
C SER A 130 5.25 0.05 2.41
N SER A 131 6.41 -0.25 2.91
CA SER A 131 7.71 0.05 2.28
C SER A 131 8.87 -0.60 3.04
N VAL A 132 10.01 -0.80 2.39
CA VAL A 132 11.29 -1.05 3.06
C VAL A 132 11.70 0.10 3.98
N ALA A 133 11.22 1.32 3.73
CA ALA A 133 11.47 2.50 4.56
C ALA A 133 10.92 2.35 6.00
N GLY A 134 9.94 1.48 6.23
CA GLY A 134 9.45 1.14 7.56
C GLY A 134 10.42 0.31 8.41
N THR A 135 11.56 -0.14 7.86
CA THR A 135 12.55 -0.94 8.58
C THR A 135 13.33 -0.11 9.61
N LYS A 136 13.70 1.11 9.26
CA LYS A 136 14.47 2.06 10.09
C LYS A 136 13.95 3.48 9.89
N GLY A 137 14.12 4.35 10.89
CA GLY A 137 13.87 5.79 10.72
C GLY A 137 14.86 6.40 9.71
N LEU A 138 14.34 7.19 8.78
CA LEU A 138 15.12 7.87 7.74
C LEU A 138 15.07 9.38 7.98
N GLY A 139 16.22 10.00 8.30
CA GLY A 139 16.31 11.43 8.58
C GLY A 139 15.90 12.34 7.41
N VAL A 140 16.00 11.85 6.17
CA VAL A 140 15.55 12.59 4.98
C VAL A 140 14.01 12.58 4.80
N ALA A 141 13.29 11.67 5.46
CA ALA A 141 11.84 11.51 5.34
C ALA A 141 11.26 10.98 6.66
N PRO A 142 11.23 11.81 7.74
CA PRO A 142 10.87 11.34 9.09
C PRO A 142 9.45 10.78 9.15
N ALA A 143 8.43 11.56 8.79
CA ALA A 143 7.04 11.09 8.83
C ALA A 143 6.83 9.87 7.91
N TYR A 144 7.39 9.88 6.70
CA TYR A 144 7.22 8.74 5.79
C TYR A 144 7.73 7.44 6.39
N SER A 145 8.98 7.42 6.88
CA SER A 145 9.55 6.20 7.47
C SER A 145 8.82 5.77 8.74
N ALA A 146 8.41 6.72 9.59
CA ALA A 146 7.64 6.46 10.78
C ALA A 146 6.25 5.89 10.47
N THR A 147 5.53 6.48 9.49
CA THR A 147 4.20 5.99 9.08
C THR A 147 4.27 4.61 8.43
N LYS A 148 5.31 4.31 7.65
CA LYS A 148 5.51 2.97 7.09
C LYS A 148 5.84 1.93 8.17
N ARG A 149 6.54 2.33 9.25
CA ARG A 149 6.74 1.47 10.42
C ARG A 149 5.43 1.25 11.19
N PHE A 150 4.62 2.30 11.37
CA PHE A 150 3.28 2.16 11.93
C PHE A 150 2.46 1.11 11.18
N GLN A 151 2.40 1.20 9.83
CA GLN A 151 1.66 0.24 9.00
C GLN A 151 2.14 -1.20 9.23
N ASN A 152 3.46 -1.45 9.27
CA ASN A 152 3.99 -2.79 9.54
C ASN A 152 3.52 -3.33 10.90
N THR A 153 3.64 -2.52 11.97
CA THR A 153 3.26 -2.92 13.33
C THR A 153 1.75 -3.09 13.46
N TYR A 154 0.96 -2.24 12.79
CA TYR A 154 -0.49 -2.31 12.83
C TYR A 154 -1.02 -3.60 12.20
N ILE A 155 -0.46 -4.00 11.05
CA ILE A 155 -0.79 -5.27 10.40
C ILE A 155 -0.39 -6.47 11.27
N ASP A 156 0.77 -6.42 11.96
CA ASP A 156 1.18 -7.47 12.90
C ASP A 156 0.15 -7.60 14.05
N ALA A 157 -0.34 -6.48 14.58
CA ALA A 157 -1.35 -6.47 15.65
C ALA A 157 -2.72 -6.99 15.17
N LEU A 158 -3.16 -6.62 13.96
CA LEU A 158 -4.40 -7.13 13.38
C LEU A 158 -4.34 -8.63 13.10
N GLU A 159 -3.20 -9.14 12.67
CA GLU A 159 -3.02 -10.59 12.50
C GLU A 159 -3.14 -11.33 13.84
N GLN A 160 -2.51 -10.80 14.90
CA GLN A 160 -2.67 -11.35 16.26
C GLN A 160 -4.15 -11.33 16.69
N LEU A 161 -4.85 -10.21 16.48
CA LEU A 161 -6.27 -10.07 16.78
C LEU A 161 -7.12 -11.09 16.02
N ALA A 162 -6.84 -11.27 14.72
CA ALA A 162 -7.53 -12.28 13.90
C ALA A 162 -7.32 -13.71 14.44
N CYS A 163 -6.09 -14.05 14.84
CA CYS A 163 -5.78 -15.32 15.48
C CYS A 163 -6.54 -15.51 16.80
N MET A 164 -6.55 -14.47 17.67
CA MET A 164 -7.30 -14.50 18.95
C MET A 164 -8.80 -14.73 18.75
N GLN A 165 -9.36 -14.16 17.68
CA GLN A 165 -10.79 -14.30 17.33
C GLN A 165 -11.08 -15.50 16.40
N LYS A 166 -10.08 -16.30 16.05
CA LYS A 166 -10.17 -17.44 15.13
C LYS A 166 -10.75 -17.09 13.75
N LEU A 167 -10.41 -15.90 13.25
CA LEU A 167 -10.87 -15.41 11.95
C LEU A 167 -10.00 -15.97 10.81
N ASN A 168 -10.63 -16.30 9.68
CA ASN A 168 -9.95 -16.76 8.48
C ASN A 168 -9.47 -15.56 7.62
N ILE A 169 -8.64 -14.67 8.17
CA ILE A 169 -8.10 -13.53 7.46
C ILE A 169 -6.61 -13.75 7.21
N CYS A 170 -6.20 -13.70 5.95
CA CYS A 170 -4.81 -13.78 5.53
C CYS A 170 -4.24 -12.37 5.33
N PHE A 171 -3.07 -12.09 5.89
CA PHE A 171 -2.42 -10.78 5.79
C PHE A 171 -1.22 -10.83 4.85
N THR A 172 -1.04 -9.76 4.05
CA THR A 172 0.13 -9.58 3.18
C THR A 172 0.66 -8.15 3.31
N ASP A 173 1.83 -8.00 3.93
CA ASP A 173 2.56 -6.74 4.01
C ASP A 173 3.59 -6.66 2.86
N ILE A 174 3.28 -5.85 1.86
CA ILE A 174 4.09 -5.65 0.66
C ILE A 174 5.05 -4.49 0.90
N ARG A 175 6.36 -4.76 0.82
CA ARG A 175 7.43 -3.81 1.11
C ARG A 175 8.29 -3.53 -0.13
N PRO A 176 7.86 -2.65 -1.04
CA PRO A 176 8.71 -2.23 -2.15
C PRO A 176 9.82 -1.29 -1.71
N GLY A 177 10.89 -1.25 -2.50
CA GLY A 177 11.86 -0.16 -2.49
C GLY A 177 11.42 0.99 -3.40
N PHE A 178 12.37 1.65 -4.10
CA PHE A 178 12.06 2.74 -5.01
C PHE A 178 11.37 2.22 -6.28
N VAL A 179 10.20 2.79 -6.58
CA VAL A 179 9.39 2.46 -7.77
C VAL A 179 9.11 3.74 -8.55
N SER A 180 9.31 3.71 -9.85
CA SER A 180 9.08 4.85 -10.76
C SER A 180 7.58 5.17 -10.86
N THR A 181 7.10 6.00 -9.93
CA THR A 181 5.70 6.43 -9.81
C THR A 181 5.65 7.92 -9.54
N ASP A 182 4.45 8.50 -9.61
CA ASP A 182 4.22 9.92 -9.28
C ASP A 182 4.81 10.32 -7.91
N LEU A 183 4.95 9.36 -6.99
CA LEU A 183 5.54 9.58 -5.65
C LEU A 183 7.03 9.98 -5.69
N LEU A 184 7.76 9.57 -6.72
CA LEU A 184 9.19 9.85 -6.90
C LEU A 184 9.47 10.79 -8.08
N ASN A 185 8.47 11.56 -8.51
CA ASN A 185 8.60 12.50 -9.63
C ASN A 185 9.18 13.85 -9.16
N ASP A 186 10.32 13.80 -8.46
CA ASP A 186 11.04 14.97 -7.91
C ASP A 186 12.34 15.29 -8.67
N GLY A 187 12.55 14.70 -9.85
CA GLY A 187 13.74 14.91 -10.68
C GLY A 187 15.03 14.26 -10.15
N LYS A 188 14.97 13.50 -9.06
CA LYS A 188 16.16 12.85 -8.48
C LYS A 188 16.39 11.46 -9.05
N ARG A 189 17.66 11.03 -9.03
CA ARG A 189 18.02 9.65 -9.37
C ARG A 189 18.00 8.77 -8.12
N TYR A 190 17.18 7.72 -8.16
CA TYR A 190 17.05 6.75 -7.07
C TYR A 190 17.80 5.46 -7.38
N PRO A 191 18.53 4.88 -6.41
CA PRO A 191 19.21 3.61 -6.63
C PRO A 191 18.19 2.48 -6.76
N LEU A 192 18.50 1.48 -7.60
CA LEU A 192 17.67 0.30 -7.81
C LEU A 192 16.20 0.61 -8.14
N LEU A 193 15.94 1.69 -8.88
CA LEU A 193 14.61 2.12 -9.29
C LEU A 193 13.93 1.03 -10.12
N MET A 194 12.73 0.63 -9.71
CA MET A 194 11.95 -0.43 -10.36
C MET A 194 10.80 0.15 -11.19
N GLN A 195 10.42 -0.54 -12.25
CA GLN A 195 9.24 -0.19 -13.04
C GLN A 195 7.95 -0.74 -12.38
N PRO A 196 6.86 0.05 -12.33
CA PRO A 196 5.61 -0.33 -11.67
C PRO A 196 5.04 -1.66 -12.16
N GLU A 197 5.15 -1.97 -13.45
CA GLU A 197 4.63 -3.20 -14.05
C GLU A 197 5.37 -4.44 -13.53
N LYS A 198 6.70 -4.35 -13.36
CA LYS A 198 7.50 -5.43 -12.78
C LYS A 198 7.17 -5.65 -11.30
N VAL A 199 6.98 -4.54 -10.57
CA VAL A 199 6.58 -4.55 -9.16
C VAL A 199 5.18 -5.20 -9.03
N ALA A 200 4.21 -4.78 -9.84
CA ALA A 200 2.86 -5.33 -9.83
C ALA A 200 2.83 -6.85 -10.06
N ARG A 201 3.62 -7.36 -11.03
CA ARG A 201 3.72 -8.81 -11.25
C ARG A 201 4.23 -9.57 -10.01
N GLN A 202 5.23 -9.02 -9.31
CA GLN A 202 5.75 -9.64 -8.09
C GLN A 202 4.73 -9.56 -6.95
N ILE A 203 3.99 -8.46 -6.83
CA ILE A 203 2.91 -8.29 -5.86
C ILE A 203 1.81 -9.33 -6.10
N VAL A 204 1.30 -9.44 -7.33
CA VAL A 204 0.26 -10.41 -7.66
C VAL A 204 0.71 -11.84 -7.37
N ARG A 205 1.98 -12.18 -7.68
CA ARG A 205 2.55 -13.47 -7.28
C ARG A 205 2.57 -13.65 -5.76
N ALA A 206 2.96 -12.62 -4.99
CA ALA A 206 2.97 -12.68 -3.53
C ALA A 206 1.57 -12.86 -2.95
N LEU A 207 0.56 -12.19 -3.52
CA LEU A 207 -0.86 -12.34 -3.15
C LEU A 207 -1.37 -13.76 -3.41
N HIS A 208 -1.07 -14.34 -4.58
CA HIS A 208 -1.47 -15.72 -4.88
C HIS A 208 -0.86 -16.74 -3.93
N HIS A 209 0.39 -16.52 -3.50
CA HIS A 209 1.07 -17.38 -2.52
C HIS A 209 0.76 -17.00 -1.06
N ARG A 210 -0.14 -16.04 -0.82
CA ARG A 210 -0.51 -15.55 0.51
C ARG A 210 0.70 -15.24 1.39
N LYS A 211 1.75 -14.63 0.80
CA LYS A 211 2.97 -14.30 1.55
C LYS A 211 2.67 -13.28 2.64
N ARG A 212 3.05 -13.60 3.88
CA ARG A 212 2.84 -12.70 5.02
C ARG A 212 3.60 -11.38 4.88
N VAL A 213 4.87 -11.44 4.50
CA VAL A 213 5.71 -10.28 4.18
C VAL A 213 6.36 -10.50 2.83
N ALA A 214 6.20 -9.54 1.93
CA ALA A 214 6.76 -9.57 0.58
C ALA A 214 7.64 -8.34 0.34
N VAL A 215 8.95 -8.47 0.58
CA VAL A 215 9.92 -7.48 0.11
C VAL A 215 10.04 -7.64 -1.40
N ILE A 216 9.70 -6.59 -2.13
CA ILE A 216 9.70 -6.62 -3.60
C ILE A 216 11.11 -6.36 -4.12
N ASP A 217 11.59 -7.29 -4.96
CA ASP A 217 12.95 -7.42 -5.47
C ASP A 217 13.94 -7.93 -4.40
N TRP A 218 14.66 -9.01 -4.76
CA TRP A 218 15.61 -9.68 -3.87
C TRP A 218 16.75 -8.76 -3.39
N ARG A 219 17.15 -7.77 -4.19
CA ARG A 219 18.19 -6.78 -3.84
C ARG A 219 17.78 -5.97 -2.61
N TYR A 220 16.51 -5.54 -2.56
CA TYR A 220 15.97 -4.88 -1.38
C TYR A 220 15.82 -5.83 -0.19
N ALA A 221 15.54 -7.11 -0.42
CA ALA A 221 15.49 -8.10 0.66
C ALA A 221 16.86 -8.24 1.35
N VAL A 222 17.95 -8.29 0.57
CA VAL A 222 19.33 -8.30 1.07
C VAL A 222 19.65 -7.01 1.83
N ILE A 223 19.32 -5.85 1.27
CA ILE A 223 19.54 -4.55 1.94
C ILE A 223 18.80 -4.50 3.27
N VAL A 224 17.52 -4.89 3.31
CA VAL A 224 16.69 -4.87 4.53
C VAL A 224 17.24 -5.84 5.58
N PHE A 225 17.75 -7.01 5.16
CA PHE A 225 18.39 -7.96 6.07
C PHE A 225 19.57 -7.30 6.81
N PHE A 226 20.50 -6.69 6.08
CA PHE A 226 21.65 -6.01 6.69
C PHE A 226 21.24 -4.76 7.48
N TRP A 227 20.27 -3.97 7.01
CA TRP A 227 19.78 -2.80 7.75
C TRP A 227 19.25 -3.17 9.13
N ARG A 228 18.57 -4.30 9.27
CA ARG A 228 18.05 -4.77 10.56
C ARG A 228 19.18 -5.06 11.56
N MET A 229 20.33 -5.51 11.10
CA MET A 229 21.48 -5.85 11.93
C MET A 229 22.25 -4.64 12.44
N ILE A 230 22.14 -3.47 11.77
CA ILE A 230 22.86 -2.27 12.18
C ILE A 230 22.31 -1.76 13.52
N PRO A 231 23.13 -1.67 14.59
CA PRO A 231 22.70 -1.11 15.87
C PRO A 231 22.23 0.34 15.73
N ARG A 232 21.29 0.74 16.61
CA ARG A 232 20.69 2.07 16.57
C ARG A 232 21.71 3.20 16.69
N TRP A 233 22.76 3.01 17.50
CA TRP A 233 23.79 4.02 17.74
C TRP A 233 24.68 4.24 16.50
N ILE A 234 24.90 3.21 15.67
CA ILE A 234 25.56 3.36 14.37
C ILE A 234 24.59 4.01 13.37
N TRP A 235 23.35 3.51 13.27
CA TRP A 235 22.37 3.99 12.29
C TRP A 235 22.17 5.50 12.34
N LYS A 236 22.06 6.08 13.55
CA LYS A 236 21.83 7.52 13.74
C LYS A 236 22.98 8.42 13.19
N GLN A 237 24.16 7.85 12.99
CA GLN A 237 25.34 8.58 12.50
C GLN A 237 25.53 8.42 10.99
N LEU A 238 24.80 7.49 10.35
CA LEU A 238 24.95 7.26 8.91
C LEU A 238 24.27 8.38 8.11
N PRO A 239 24.98 9.06 7.19
CA PRO A 239 24.42 10.10 6.33
C PRO A 239 23.61 9.47 5.18
N ILE A 240 22.46 8.85 5.53
CA ILE A 240 21.60 8.22 4.53
C ILE A 240 20.91 9.29 3.71
N ARG A 241 21.34 9.45 2.48
CA ARG A 241 20.73 10.31 1.46
C ARG A 241 20.02 9.45 0.44
N THR A 242 18.77 9.76 0.13
CA THR A 242 17.98 9.09 -0.89
C THR A 242 17.86 10.01 -2.10
N GLY A 243 18.45 9.60 -3.21
CA GLY A 243 18.51 10.38 -4.45
C GLY A 243 19.68 11.37 -4.50
N LYS A 244 20.36 11.41 -5.64
CA LYS A 244 21.32 12.46 -5.99
C LYS A 244 20.56 13.51 -6.80
N THR A 245 20.67 14.79 -6.44
CA THR A 245 20.32 15.91 -7.32
C THR A 245 21.17 15.81 -8.59
N MET A 246 20.55 16.01 -9.75
CA MET A 246 21.30 16.17 -11.01
C MET A 246 22.13 17.43 -10.96
#